data_07ce8176f372cbc884bd891f64c53428
#
_entry.id   07ce8176f372cbc884bd891f64c53428
#
_cell.length_a   1.000
_cell.length_b   1.000
_cell.length_c   1.000
_cell.angle_alpha   90.00
_cell.angle_beta   90.00
_cell.angle_gamma   90.00
#
_symmetry.space_group_name_H-M   'P 1'
#
loop_
_entity.id
_entity.type
_entity.pdbx_description
1 polymer ?
#
loop_
_entity_poly.entity_id
_entity_poly.type
_entity_poly.pdbx_seq_one_letter_code
_entity_poly.pdbx_strand_id
1 'polypeptide(L)'
;MRKECSVFGTEIRKSAERFFSFAKSHKGVISILALWLLFLYGVRIFYYDISIDSEAALSSQQELLDSWLTIDRFGLVFTKKLFFMSRFVPYVSNFLMILALGCSAFFFDFCVEEWRGKDSRYRMFFYIFPIAYVSAPCLAEQFFFTLQSFEIAWAGLLCMAAVYCFSRWLFYQKSFLWIIPGTVFMVWSFGSYQAFASLFLSVALVSFLLSYQNPSVRLQEKKSWLFCCLKYVTVFCVGLLLYVMAGKIIRLSSGIEATDYVNNMYFWNSTDFRASLRSVLSDCARVYLGYWPEFFHWMFAPAMLICSLLLLRRGRKMERNGFPFYVAALALLVLSPVFLSFISGSHQPLRGQFSYVFVFAFFLAGMTTLTRKSLAILCCLAGVFVSL
;
A
#
# COMPACT_ATOMS: atom_id res chain seq x y z
N MET A 1 6.15 14.88 -29.57
CA MET A 1 5.77 13.49 -29.32
C MET A 1 6.92 12.49 -29.47
N ARG A 2 7.56 12.28 -30.64
CA ARG A 2 8.70 11.30 -30.77
C ARG A 2 9.85 11.58 -29.82
N LYS A 3 10.27 12.84 -29.63
CA LYS A 3 11.36 13.23 -28.72
C LYS A 3 11.01 12.95 -27.26
N GLU A 4 9.79 13.19 -26.84
CA GLU A 4 9.32 12.93 -25.47
C GLU A 4 9.23 11.43 -25.17
N CYS A 5 8.75 10.61 -26.14
CA CYS A 5 8.75 9.15 -26.01
C CYS A 5 10.18 8.59 -25.88
N SER A 6 11.15 9.12 -26.62
CA SER A 6 12.56 8.73 -26.50
C SER A 6 13.14 9.08 -25.14
N VAL A 7 12.83 10.28 -24.62
CA VAL A 7 13.23 10.70 -23.27
C VAL A 7 12.61 9.79 -22.21
N PHE A 8 11.31 9.52 -22.31
CA PHE A 8 10.59 8.64 -21.38
C PHE A 8 11.15 7.21 -21.35
N GLY A 9 11.42 6.62 -22.55
CA GLY A 9 12.06 5.30 -22.64
C GLY A 9 13.42 5.25 -21.95
N THR A 10 14.22 6.32 -22.10
CA THR A 10 15.52 6.47 -21.41
C THR A 10 15.35 6.58 -19.90
N GLU A 11 14.31 7.28 -19.43
CA GLU A 11 14.03 7.41 -18.00
C GLU A 11 13.59 6.09 -17.37
N ILE A 12 12.74 5.30 -18.06
CA ILE A 12 12.36 3.95 -17.63
C ILE A 12 13.60 3.06 -17.49
N ARG A 13 14.45 3.02 -18.52
CA ARG A 13 15.69 2.22 -18.49
C ARG A 13 16.56 2.60 -17.30
N LYS A 14 16.81 3.90 -17.10
CA LYS A 14 17.58 4.37 -15.94
C LYS A 14 16.93 4.02 -14.61
N SER A 15 15.58 4.01 -14.51
CA SER A 15 14.88 3.59 -13.28
C SER A 15 15.05 2.09 -13.04
N ALA A 16 14.97 1.27 -14.09
CA ALA A 16 15.25 -0.16 -14.00
C ALA A 16 16.71 -0.44 -13.60
N GLU A 17 17.69 0.24 -14.22
CA GLU A 17 19.11 0.11 -13.87
C GLU A 17 19.36 0.45 -12.39
N ARG A 18 18.70 1.50 -11.86
CA ARG A 18 18.80 1.85 -10.42
C ARG A 18 18.18 0.79 -9.54
N PHE A 19 17.01 0.26 -9.91
CA PHE A 19 16.37 -0.83 -9.17
C PHE A 19 17.26 -2.08 -9.11
N PHE A 20 17.84 -2.50 -10.23
CA PHE A 20 18.76 -3.64 -10.25
C PHE A 20 20.05 -3.37 -9.46
N SER A 21 20.57 -2.15 -9.51
CA SER A 21 21.71 -1.72 -8.67
C SER A 21 21.37 -1.79 -7.18
N PHE A 22 20.16 -1.31 -6.79
CA PHE A 22 19.64 -1.40 -5.44
C PHE A 22 19.52 -2.86 -4.99
N ALA A 23 18.88 -3.70 -5.80
CA ALA A 23 18.75 -5.12 -5.52
C ALA A 23 20.11 -5.82 -5.34
N LYS A 24 21.09 -5.49 -6.19
CA LYS A 24 22.44 -6.02 -6.10
C LYS A 24 23.16 -5.59 -4.82
N SER A 25 22.93 -4.37 -4.34
CA SER A 25 23.54 -3.85 -3.10
C SER A 25 22.81 -4.34 -1.83
N HIS A 26 21.54 -4.78 -1.94
CA HIS A 26 20.72 -5.22 -0.81
C HIS A 26 20.37 -6.72 -0.86
N LYS A 27 21.28 -7.56 -1.39
CA LYS A 27 21.07 -9.03 -1.45
C LYS A 27 20.74 -9.65 -0.10
N GLY A 28 21.35 -9.17 0.98
CA GLY A 28 21.07 -9.64 2.34
C GLY A 28 19.60 -9.40 2.75
N VAL A 29 19.03 -8.25 2.38
CA VAL A 29 17.59 -7.96 2.61
C VAL A 29 16.73 -8.96 1.85
N ILE A 30 17.03 -9.18 0.56
CA ILE A 30 16.28 -10.13 -0.28
C ILE A 30 16.34 -11.54 0.33
N SER A 31 17.53 -12.00 0.75
CA SER A 31 17.68 -13.35 1.32
C SER A 31 16.92 -13.51 2.64
N ILE A 32 17.00 -12.53 3.55
CA ILE A 32 16.29 -12.57 4.82
C ILE A 32 14.79 -12.50 4.60
N LEU A 33 14.31 -11.61 3.72
CA LEU A 33 12.90 -11.50 3.37
C LEU A 33 12.36 -12.79 2.75
N ALA A 34 13.10 -13.41 1.83
CA ALA A 34 12.71 -14.69 1.22
C ALA A 34 12.58 -15.81 2.25
N LEU A 35 13.57 -15.96 3.14
CA LEU A 35 13.52 -16.95 4.22
C LEU A 35 12.37 -16.67 5.18
N TRP A 36 12.12 -15.41 5.50
CA TRP A 36 11.04 -15.01 6.40
C TRP A 36 9.66 -15.27 5.79
N LEU A 37 9.47 -14.96 4.52
CA LEU A 37 8.24 -15.28 3.79
C LEU A 37 7.99 -16.79 3.71
N LEU A 38 9.03 -17.58 3.47
CA LEU A 38 8.93 -19.04 3.50
C LEU A 38 8.59 -19.57 4.90
N PHE A 39 9.11 -18.96 5.95
CA PHE A 39 8.76 -19.31 7.32
C PHE A 39 7.29 -19.00 7.63
N LEU A 40 6.79 -17.80 7.25
CA LEU A 40 5.40 -17.38 7.53
C LEU A 40 4.36 -18.08 6.66
N TYR A 41 4.64 -18.20 5.36
CA TYR A 41 3.64 -18.59 4.37
C TYR A 41 4.02 -19.87 3.59
N GLY A 42 5.22 -20.41 3.82
CA GLY A 42 5.74 -21.53 3.01
C GLY A 42 4.89 -22.80 3.10
N VAL A 43 4.26 -23.05 4.24
CA VAL A 43 3.35 -24.19 4.42
C VAL A 43 2.22 -24.18 3.39
N ARG A 44 1.77 -23.00 2.95
CA ARG A 44 0.69 -22.83 1.97
C ARG A 44 1.08 -23.22 0.54
N ILE A 45 2.37 -23.35 0.25
CA ILE A 45 2.85 -23.86 -1.06
C ILE A 45 2.59 -25.36 -1.16
N PHE A 46 2.56 -26.07 -0.02
CA PHE A 46 2.44 -27.52 0.01
C PHE A 46 1.10 -28.01 0.56
N TYR A 47 0.43 -27.17 1.34
CA TYR A 47 -0.84 -27.46 1.98
C TYR A 47 -1.92 -26.51 1.52
N TYR A 48 -3.09 -27.06 1.21
CA TYR A 48 -4.24 -26.28 0.80
C TYR A 48 -5.46 -26.69 1.63
N ASP A 49 -6.05 -25.69 2.27
CA ASP A 49 -7.33 -25.81 2.94
C ASP A 49 -8.45 -25.24 2.08
N ILE A 50 -9.61 -25.88 2.06
CA ILE A 50 -10.82 -25.33 1.46
C ILE A 50 -11.24 -24.15 2.34
N SER A 51 -11.10 -22.94 1.81
CA SER A 51 -11.49 -21.71 2.48
C SER A 51 -12.78 -21.16 1.89
N ILE A 52 -13.31 -20.12 2.51
CA ILE A 52 -14.47 -19.36 2.03
C ILE A 52 -14.35 -19.11 0.51
N ASP A 53 -15.41 -19.27 -0.23
CA ASP A 53 -15.55 -19.14 -1.69
C ASP A 53 -14.84 -20.25 -2.53
N SER A 54 -14.06 -21.14 -1.93
CA SER A 54 -13.40 -22.22 -2.68
C SER A 54 -14.40 -23.21 -3.28
N GLU A 55 -15.50 -23.46 -2.58
CA GLU A 55 -16.57 -24.34 -3.07
C GLU A 55 -17.26 -23.75 -4.30
N ALA A 56 -17.46 -22.42 -4.33
CA ALA A 56 -18.00 -21.71 -5.50
C ALA A 56 -17.07 -21.84 -6.71
N ALA A 57 -15.76 -21.79 -6.50
CA ALA A 57 -14.77 -21.98 -7.57
C ALA A 57 -14.75 -23.41 -8.12
N LEU A 58 -15.07 -24.40 -7.30
CA LEU A 58 -15.15 -25.81 -7.72
C LEU A 58 -16.44 -26.08 -8.49
N SER A 59 -17.54 -25.41 -8.17
CA SER A 59 -18.85 -25.60 -8.83
C SER A 59 -18.96 -24.82 -10.14
N SER A 60 -18.61 -23.55 -10.17
CA SER A 60 -18.66 -22.67 -11.35
C SER A 60 -17.68 -21.52 -11.23
N GLN A 61 -16.56 -21.67 -11.91
CA GLN A 61 -15.53 -20.62 -11.92
C GLN A 61 -15.99 -19.32 -12.60
N GLN A 62 -16.82 -19.44 -13.64
CA GLN A 62 -17.34 -18.25 -14.33
C GLN A 62 -18.25 -17.43 -13.42
N GLU A 63 -19.13 -18.08 -12.67
CA GLU A 63 -20.02 -17.39 -11.70
C GLU A 63 -19.20 -16.65 -10.62
N LEU A 64 -18.07 -17.23 -10.17
CA LEU A 64 -17.19 -16.54 -9.25
C LEU A 64 -16.57 -15.29 -9.86
N LEU A 65 -16.07 -15.37 -11.10
CA LEU A 65 -15.50 -14.21 -11.81
C LEU A 65 -16.56 -13.12 -12.02
N ASP A 66 -17.79 -13.52 -12.37
CA ASP A 66 -18.91 -12.61 -12.57
C ASP A 66 -19.34 -11.96 -11.24
N SER A 67 -19.32 -12.71 -10.13
CA SER A 67 -19.62 -12.17 -8.80
C SER A 67 -18.64 -11.08 -8.37
N TRP A 68 -17.36 -11.18 -8.77
CA TRP A 68 -16.40 -10.11 -8.52
C TRP A 68 -16.64 -8.87 -9.38
N LEU A 69 -17.16 -9.05 -10.59
CA LEU A 69 -17.53 -7.92 -11.46
C LEU A 69 -18.75 -7.16 -10.90
N THR A 70 -19.71 -7.84 -10.25
CA THR A 70 -20.87 -7.17 -9.63
C THR A 70 -20.48 -6.15 -8.56
N ILE A 71 -19.31 -6.30 -7.94
CA ILE A 71 -18.78 -5.44 -6.87
C ILE A 71 -17.57 -4.60 -7.32
N ASP A 72 -17.41 -4.38 -8.63
CA ASP A 72 -16.37 -3.58 -9.26
C ASP A 72 -14.93 -4.08 -9.02
N ARG A 73 -14.73 -5.39 -8.80
CA ARG A 73 -13.40 -6.00 -8.66
C ARG A 73 -12.85 -6.53 -9.97
N PHE A 74 -12.98 -5.77 -11.04
CA PHE A 74 -12.49 -6.13 -12.39
C PHE A 74 -10.97 -6.34 -12.44
N GLY A 75 -10.20 -5.68 -11.57
CA GLY A 75 -8.75 -5.86 -11.49
C GLY A 75 -8.35 -7.28 -11.04
N LEU A 76 -9.11 -7.93 -10.16
CA LEU A 76 -8.93 -9.35 -9.81
C LEU A 76 -9.10 -10.23 -11.05
N VAL A 77 -10.21 -10.02 -11.75
CA VAL A 77 -10.54 -10.81 -12.97
C VAL A 77 -9.48 -10.61 -14.05
N PHE A 78 -9.06 -9.37 -14.27
CA PHE A 78 -8.01 -9.04 -15.22
C PHE A 78 -6.67 -9.69 -14.84
N THR A 79 -6.27 -9.64 -13.57
CA THR A 79 -5.03 -10.28 -13.08
C THR A 79 -5.08 -11.79 -13.31
N LYS A 80 -6.21 -12.45 -12.98
CA LYS A 80 -6.36 -13.89 -13.24
C LYS A 80 -6.23 -14.24 -14.71
N LYS A 81 -6.86 -13.48 -15.60
CA LYS A 81 -6.76 -13.70 -17.05
C LYS A 81 -5.34 -13.46 -17.57
N LEU A 82 -4.67 -12.40 -17.11
CA LEU A 82 -3.32 -12.04 -17.53
C LEU A 82 -2.27 -13.11 -17.15
N PHE A 83 -2.39 -13.68 -15.95
CA PHE A 83 -1.47 -14.70 -15.46
C PHE A 83 -1.94 -16.14 -15.74
N PHE A 84 -2.93 -16.31 -16.61
CA PHE A 84 -3.48 -17.62 -17.00
C PHE A 84 -4.01 -18.45 -15.81
N MET A 85 -4.43 -17.76 -14.74
CA MET A 85 -4.96 -18.36 -13.51
C MET A 85 -6.48 -18.47 -13.53
N SER A 86 -7.08 -18.52 -14.72
CA SER A 86 -8.52 -18.73 -14.87
C SER A 86 -8.96 -20.08 -14.31
N ARG A 87 -8.10 -21.09 -14.31
CA ARG A 87 -8.30 -22.30 -13.52
C ARG A 87 -7.64 -22.12 -12.16
N PHE A 88 -8.39 -22.40 -11.10
CA PHE A 88 -7.87 -22.26 -9.75
C PHE A 88 -6.84 -23.36 -9.44
N VAL A 89 -5.59 -22.95 -9.24
CA VAL A 89 -4.50 -23.82 -8.81
C VAL A 89 -3.91 -23.24 -7.52
N PRO A 90 -4.34 -23.71 -6.35
CA PRO A 90 -4.04 -23.08 -5.05
C PRO A 90 -2.52 -22.97 -4.80
N TYR A 91 -1.75 -24.00 -5.12
CA TYR A 91 -0.29 -24.01 -4.90
C TYR A 91 0.42 -22.91 -5.68
N VAL A 92 0.06 -22.74 -6.96
CA VAL A 92 0.60 -21.69 -7.83
C VAL A 92 0.16 -20.31 -7.33
N SER A 93 -1.11 -20.16 -6.94
CA SER A 93 -1.63 -18.92 -6.38
C SER A 93 -0.86 -18.51 -5.12
N ASN A 94 -0.65 -19.43 -4.19
CA ASN A 94 0.07 -19.18 -2.96
C ASN A 94 1.57 -18.86 -3.21
N PHE A 95 2.22 -19.58 -4.12
CA PHE A 95 3.61 -19.27 -4.51
C PHE A 95 3.72 -17.86 -5.11
N LEU A 96 2.85 -17.51 -6.04
CA LEU A 96 2.83 -16.18 -6.66
C LEU A 96 2.44 -15.08 -5.66
N MET A 97 1.58 -15.37 -4.70
CA MET A 97 1.23 -14.46 -3.60
C MET A 97 2.46 -14.12 -2.76
N ILE A 98 3.24 -15.14 -2.34
CA ILE A 98 4.47 -14.96 -1.57
C ILE A 98 5.47 -14.11 -2.36
N LEU A 99 5.64 -14.41 -3.65
CA LEU A 99 6.53 -13.65 -4.52
C LEU A 99 6.08 -12.19 -4.68
N ALA A 100 4.80 -11.95 -4.97
CA ALA A 100 4.25 -10.61 -5.14
C ALA A 100 4.32 -9.77 -3.86
N LEU A 101 4.05 -10.38 -2.70
CA LEU A 101 4.16 -9.74 -1.39
C LEU A 101 5.61 -9.34 -1.08
N GLY A 102 6.57 -10.23 -1.32
CA GLY A 102 7.98 -9.94 -1.16
C GLY A 102 8.48 -8.85 -2.11
N CYS A 103 8.07 -8.92 -3.38
CA CYS A 103 8.36 -7.88 -4.36
C CYS A 103 7.76 -6.52 -3.95
N SER A 104 6.55 -6.49 -3.41
CA SER A 104 5.90 -5.27 -2.93
C SER A 104 6.70 -4.62 -1.79
N ALA A 105 7.07 -5.42 -0.77
CA ALA A 105 7.85 -4.95 0.36
C ALA A 105 9.24 -4.42 -0.06
N PHE A 106 9.96 -5.16 -0.89
CA PHE A 106 11.28 -4.79 -1.37
C PHE A 106 11.25 -3.60 -2.34
N PHE A 107 10.22 -3.52 -3.19
CA PHE A 107 10.03 -2.38 -4.08
C PHE A 107 9.78 -1.08 -3.31
N PHE A 108 9.06 -1.15 -2.18
CA PHE A 108 8.89 0.03 -1.34
C PHE A 108 10.22 0.49 -0.73
N ASP A 109 11.11 -0.41 -0.32
CA ASP A 109 12.46 -0.05 0.15
C ASP A 109 13.24 0.72 -0.93
N PHE A 110 13.17 0.26 -2.18
CA PHE A 110 13.73 0.99 -3.31
C PHE A 110 13.10 2.38 -3.46
N CYS A 111 11.78 2.49 -3.34
CA CYS A 111 11.09 3.77 -3.38
C CYS A 111 11.58 4.73 -2.28
N VAL A 112 11.80 4.23 -1.07
CA VAL A 112 12.34 5.01 0.05
C VAL A 112 13.74 5.55 -0.28
N GLU A 113 14.64 4.73 -0.86
CA GLU A 113 15.96 5.20 -1.30
C GLU A 113 15.84 6.27 -2.39
N GLU A 114 14.97 6.10 -3.36
CA GLU A 114 14.73 7.07 -4.43
C GLU A 114 14.14 8.39 -3.90
N TRP A 115 13.15 8.33 -2.98
CA TRP A 115 12.51 9.52 -2.45
C TRP A 115 13.37 10.28 -1.44
N ARG A 116 14.10 9.58 -0.59
CA ARG A 116 14.92 10.18 0.46
C ARG A 116 16.31 10.53 -0.02
N GLY A 117 16.82 9.84 -1.04
CA GLY A 117 18.22 9.79 -1.42
C GLY A 117 19.03 8.84 -0.51
N LYS A 118 20.23 8.49 -0.96
CA LYS A 118 21.13 7.59 -0.21
C LYS A 118 21.47 8.16 1.15
N ASP A 119 21.15 7.43 2.21
CA ASP A 119 21.40 7.82 3.59
C ASP A 119 21.66 6.56 4.43
N SER A 120 22.89 6.45 4.95
CA SER A 120 23.34 5.29 5.74
C SER A 120 22.48 5.02 6.99
N ARG A 121 21.74 6.01 7.47
CA ARG A 121 20.82 5.87 8.60
C ARG A 121 19.65 4.95 8.29
N TYR A 122 19.28 4.78 7.01
CA TYR A 122 18.20 3.89 6.57
C TYR A 122 18.64 2.44 6.39
N ARG A 123 19.90 2.09 6.66
CA ARG A 123 20.38 0.71 6.48
C ARG A 123 19.53 -0.33 7.24
N MET A 124 19.15 -0.05 8.49
CA MET A 124 18.30 -0.95 9.27
C MET A 124 16.83 -0.86 8.86
N PHE A 125 16.37 0.29 8.38
CA PHE A 125 15.03 0.46 7.84
C PHE A 125 14.72 -0.59 6.76
N PHE A 126 15.66 -0.81 5.83
CA PHE A 126 15.49 -1.76 4.72
C PHE A 126 15.42 -3.23 5.16
N TYR A 127 15.78 -3.57 6.38
CA TYR A 127 15.54 -4.90 6.95
C TYR A 127 14.24 -4.97 7.72
N ILE A 128 13.92 -3.93 8.50
CA ILE A 128 12.79 -3.95 9.43
C ILE A 128 11.46 -3.72 8.70
N PHE A 129 11.41 -2.77 7.76
CA PHE A 129 10.17 -2.49 7.05
C PHE A 129 9.59 -3.72 6.33
N PRO A 130 10.35 -4.41 5.44
CA PRO A 130 9.78 -5.56 4.72
C PRO A 130 9.35 -6.69 5.67
N ILE A 131 10.12 -6.97 6.72
CA ILE A 131 9.76 -7.99 7.71
C ILE A 131 8.48 -7.59 8.44
N ALA A 132 8.40 -6.39 9.00
CA ALA A 132 7.22 -5.91 9.71
C ALA A 132 5.98 -5.87 8.81
N TYR A 133 6.15 -5.45 7.55
CA TYR A 133 5.05 -5.37 6.58
C TYR A 133 4.47 -6.75 6.28
N VAL A 134 5.31 -7.75 5.98
CA VAL A 134 4.82 -9.09 5.61
C VAL A 134 4.34 -9.92 6.82
N SER A 135 4.73 -9.55 8.05
CA SER A 135 4.36 -10.25 9.28
C SER A 135 3.03 -9.79 9.87
N ALA A 136 2.40 -8.76 9.32
CA ALA A 136 1.19 -8.21 9.92
C ALA A 136 0.02 -9.21 9.88
N PRO A 137 -0.63 -9.51 11.03
CA PRO A 137 -1.71 -10.50 11.12
C PRO A 137 -2.91 -10.19 10.23
N CYS A 138 -3.19 -8.92 9.98
CA CYS A 138 -4.25 -8.49 9.04
C CYS A 138 -4.01 -9.01 7.61
N LEU A 139 -2.74 -9.17 7.19
CA LEU A 139 -2.42 -9.77 5.89
C LEU A 139 -2.66 -11.28 5.90
N ALA A 140 -2.39 -11.96 7.01
CA ALA A 140 -2.66 -13.38 7.14
C ALA A 140 -4.16 -13.66 6.95
N GLU A 141 -5.05 -12.86 7.56
CA GLU A 141 -6.49 -12.96 7.36
C GLU A 141 -6.88 -12.74 5.88
N GLN A 142 -6.32 -11.72 5.21
CA GLN A 142 -6.56 -11.50 3.79
C GLN A 142 -6.11 -12.68 2.93
N PHE A 143 -4.97 -13.27 3.23
CA PHE A 143 -4.41 -14.36 2.43
C PHE A 143 -5.04 -15.72 2.73
N PHE A 144 -5.89 -15.82 3.76
CA PHE A 144 -6.79 -16.96 3.94
C PHE A 144 -7.76 -17.13 2.76
N PHE A 145 -8.11 -16.03 2.09
CA PHE A 145 -8.88 -16.06 0.84
C PHE A 145 -7.99 -16.45 -0.34
N THR A 146 -7.63 -17.72 -0.42
CA THR A 146 -6.64 -18.24 -1.39
C THR A 146 -7.01 -17.94 -2.84
N LEU A 147 -8.32 -17.87 -3.16
CA LEU A 147 -8.82 -17.54 -4.50
C LEU A 147 -8.39 -16.18 -5.03
N GLN A 148 -8.09 -15.23 -4.17
CA GLN A 148 -7.72 -13.86 -4.53
C GLN A 148 -6.39 -13.42 -3.90
N SER A 149 -5.67 -14.31 -3.22
CA SER A 149 -4.48 -13.96 -2.44
C SER A 149 -3.35 -13.38 -3.29
N PHE A 150 -3.06 -13.99 -4.45
CA PHE A 150 -2.06 -13.50 -5.39
C PHE A 150 -2.47 -12.14 -5.97
N GLU A 151 -3.69 -12.03 -6.43
CA GLU A 151 -4.21 -10.83 -7.08
C GLU A 151 -4.19 -9.62 -6.14
N ILE A 152 -4.47 -9.84 -4.87
CA ILE A 152 -4.39 -8.80 -3.83
C ILE A 152 -2.92 -8.42 -3.55
N ALA A 153 -2.02 -9.39 -3.40
CA ALA A 153 -0.60 -9.10 -3.22
C ALA A 153 -0.01 -8.33 -4.43
N TRP A 154 -0.40 -8.74 -5.66
CA TRP A 154 -0.04 -8.06 -6.89
C TRP A 154 -0.58 -6.63 -6.95
N ALA A 155 -1.84 -6.42 -6.57
CA ALA A 155 -2.46 -5.09 -6.51
C ALA A 155 -1.76 -4.16 -5.52
N GLY A 156 -1.26 -4.67 -4.40
CA GLY A 156 -0.41 -3.93 -3.46
C GLY A 156 0.89 -3.43 -4.10
N LEU A 157 1.56 -4.29 -4.88
CA LEU A 157 2.74 -3.90 -5.67
C LEU A 157 2.40 -2.80 -6.69
N LEU A 158 1.29 -2.97 -7.44
CA LEU A 158 0.82 -1.97 -8.40
C LEU A 158 0.50 -0.63 -7.74
N CYS A 159 -0.10 -0.64 -6.55
CA CYS A 159 -0.38 0.56 -5.77
C CYS A 159 0.90 1.36 -5.47
N MET A 160 1.94 0.68 -4.99
CA MET A 160 3.23 1.30 -4.72
C MET A 160 3.92 1.78 -6.00
N ALA A 161 3.84 1.02 -7.09
CA ALA A 161 4.37 1.40 -8.40
C ALA A 161 3.65 2.62 -8.98
N ALA A 162 2.34 2.76 -8.77
CA ALA A 162 1.58 3.94 -9.15
C ALA A 162 2.12 5.20 -8.47
N VAL A 163 2.30 5.16 -7.15
CA VAL A 163 2.86 6.30 -6.39
C VAL A 163 4.30 6.60 -6.83
N TYR A 164 5.11 5.57 -7.11
CA TYR A 164 6.45 5.76 -7.66
C TYR A 164 6.39 6.54 -8.99
N CYS A 165 5.54 6.14 -9.92
CA CYS A 165 5.38 6.82 -11.21
C CYS A 165 4.96 8.30 -11.02
N PHE A 166 3.96 8.57 -10.18
CA PHE A 166 3.54 9.94 -9.90
C PHE A 166 4.64 10.77 -9.22
N SER A 167 5.40 10.18 -8.31
CA SER A 167 6.52 10.88 -7.65
C SER A 167 7.61 11.30 -8.64
N ARG A 168 7.89 10.49 -9.68
CA ARG A 168 8.86 10.83 -10.74
C ARG A 168 8.46 12.12 -11.48
N TRP A 169 7.18 12.23 -11.80
CA TRP A 169 6.65 13.44 -12.43
C TRP A 169 6.62 14.63 -11.48
N LEU A 170 6.13 14.44 -10.25
CA LEU A 170 5.85 15.53 -9.31
C LEU A 170 7.11 16.16 -8.70
N PHE A 171 8.03 15.35 -8.19
CA PHE A 171 9.16 15.84 -7.42
C PHE A 171 10.46 15.93 -8.23
N TYR A 172 10.62 15.06 -9.22
CA TYR A 172 11.87 14.96 -9.97
C TYR A 172 11.80 15.58 -11.36
N GLN A 173 10.69 16.27 -11.67
CA GLN A 173 10.46 16.99 -12.94
C GLN A 173 10.76 16.14 -14.18
N LYS A 174 10.39 14.85 -14.09
CA LYS A 174 10.51 13.90 -15.19
C LYS A 174 9.35 14.04 -16.17
N SER A 175 9.44 13.33 -17.29
CA SER A 175 8.41 13.35 -18.33
C SER A 175 7.00 13.20 -17.74
N PHE A 176 6.05 13.98 -18.23
CA PHE A 176 4.63 13.84 -17.85
C PHE A 176 4.05 12.46 -18.24
N LEU A 177 4.69 11.76 -19.16
CA LEU A 177 4.29 10.41 -19.57
C LEU A 177 4.31 9.39 -18.42
N TRP A 178 4.98 9.68 -17.31
CA TRP A 178 4.89 8.89 -16.09
C TRP A 178 3.48 8.83 -15.47
N ILE A 179 2.60 9.79 -15.82
CA ILE A 179 1.21 9.78 -15.38
C ILE A 179 0.48 8.55 -15.95
N ILE A 180 0.79 8.14 -17.19
CA ILE A 180 0.09 7.05 -17.88
C ILE A 180 0.23 5.73 -17.11
N PRO A 181 1.45 5.16 -16.92
CA PRO A 181 1.58 3.93 -16.15
C PRO A 181 1.11 4.12 -14.69
N GLY A 182 1.33 5.28 -14.07
CA GLY A 182 0.81 5.57 -12.73
C GLY A 182 -0.71 5.42 -12.64
N THR A 183 -1.44 5.98 -13.59
CA THR A 183 -2.91 5.89 -13.64
C THR A 183 -3.38 4.47 -13.92
N VAL A 184 -2.75 3.76 -14.86
CA VAL A 184 -3.09 2.36 -15.17
C VAL A 184 -2.90 1.48 -13.93
N PHE A 185 -1.77 1.58 -13.24
CA PHE A 185 -1.49 0.79 -12.05
C PHE A 185 -2.45 1.13 -10.89
N MET A 186 -2.79 2.40 -10.72
CA MET A 186 -3.73 2.86 -9.69
C MET A 186 -5.13 2.32 -9.94
N VAL A 187 -5.67 2.46 -11.16
CA VAL A 187 -7.00 1.97 -11.53
C VAL A 187 -7.08 0.45 -11.43
N TRP A 188 -6.04 -0.27 -11.86
CA TRP A 188 -5.95 -1.70 -11.70
C TRP A 188 -5.93 -2.13 -10.22
N SER A 189 -5.12 -1.47 -9.39
CA SER A 189 -5.07 -1.74 -7.95
C SER A 189 -6.42 -1.52 -7.27
N PHE A 190 -7.08 -0.37 -7.52
CA PHE A 190 -8.39 -0.06 -6.95
C PHE A 190 -9.48 -1.03 -7.46
N GLY A 191 -9.41 -1.41 -8.74
CA GLY A 191 -10.27 -2.41 -9.35
C GLY A 191 -9.98 -3.84 -8.88
N SER A 192 -8.87 -4.09 -8.20
CA SER A 192 -8.63 -5.36 -7.52
C SER A 192 -9.25 -5.38 -6.13
N TYR A 193 -9.08 -4.31 -5.36
CA TYR A 193 -9.70 -4.15 -4.05
C TYR A 193 -9.77 -2.66 -3.65
N GLN A 194 -10.95 -2.18 -3.32
CA GLN A 194 -11.20 -0.75 -3.04
C GLN A 194 -10.38 -0.22 -1.85
N ALA A 195 -10.02 -1.08 -0.90
CA ALA A 195 -9.20 -0.73 0.26
C ALA A 195 -7.77 -0.24 -0.12
N PHE A 196 -7.31 -0.52 -1.35
CA PHE A 196 -6.04 0.03 -1.83
C PHE A 196 -6.06 1.55 -2.03
N ALA A 197 -7.23 2.19 -2.06
CA ALA A 197 -7.32 3.65 -2.05
C ALA A 197 -6.69 4.25 -0.77
N SER A 198 -6.88 3.62 0.39
CA SER A 198 -6.24 4.04 1.65
C SER A 198 -4.73 3.77 1.66
N LEU A 199 -4.29 2.63 1.11
CA LEU A 199 -2.86 2.33 0.94
C LEU A 199 -2.20 3.35 0.01
N PHE A 200 -2.83 3.67 -1.14
CA PHE A 200 -2.32 4.68 -2.07
C PHE A 200 -2.09 6.02 -1.37
N LEU A 201 -3.07 6.50 -0.59
CA LEU A 201 -2.92 7.73 0.19
C LEU A 201 -1.74 7.65 1.14
N SER A 202 -1.60 6.56 1.89
CA SER A 202 -0.50 6.37 2.85
C SER A 202 0.86 6.40 2.17
N VAL A 203 1.02 5.66 1.07
CA VAL A 203 2.27 5.61 0.28
C VAL A 203 2.57 6.98 -0.35
N ALA A 204 1.55 7.69 -0.87
CA ALA A 204 1.69 9.02 -1.43
C ALA A 204 2.15 10.05 -0.39
N LEU A 205 1.58 10.00 0.82
CA LEU A 205 1.97 10.85 1.94
C LEU A 205 3.42 10.57 2.38
N VAL A 206 3.82 9.30 2.46
CA VAL A 206 5.22 8.94 2.74
C VAL A 206 6.15 9.43 1.64
N SER A 207 5.77 9.27 0.36
CA SER A 207 6.57 9.77 -0.75
C SER A 207 6.77 11.29 -0.70
N PHE A 208 5.73 12.03 -0.32
CA PHE A 208 5.79 13.48 -0.10
C PHE A 208 6.75 13.83 1.05
N LEU A 209 6.59 13.19 2.22
CA LEU A 209 7.41 13.46 3.41
C LEU A 209 8.90 13.18 3.15
N LEU A 210 9.23 12.08 2.50
CA LEU A 210 10.61 11.70 2.20
C LEU A 210 11.20 12.59 1.10
N SER A 211 10.44 12.90 0.05
CA SER A 211 10.88 13.82 -1.02
C SER A 211 11.08 15.25 -0.49
N TYR A 212 10.27 15.70 0.48
CA TYR A 212 10.49 16.98 1.16
C TYR A 212 11.84 17.02 1.87
N GLN A 213 12.26 15.93 2.48
CA GLN A 213 13.55 15.82 3.18
C GLN A 213 14.73 15.55 2.24
N ASN A 214 14.51 15.30 0.95
CA ASN A 214 15.58 15.00 -0.02
C ASN A 214 16.23 16.29 -0.55
N PRO A 215 17.52 16.53 -0.30
CA PRO A 215 18.21 17.73 -0.79
C PRO A 215 18.23 17.85 -2.33
N SER A 216 18.13 16.72 -3.04
CA SER A 216 18.13 16.69 -4.51
C SER A 216 16.81 17.19 -5.12
N VAL A 217 15.74 17.30 -4.35
CA VAL A 217 14.46 17.85 -4.79
C VAL A 217 14.54 19.38 -4.76
N ARG A 218 14.45 20.01 -5.93
CA ARG A 218 14.69 21.46 -6.11
C ARG A 218 13.49 22.36 -5.83
N LEU A 219 12.42 21.83 -5.22
CA LEU A 219 11.25 22.62 -4.86
C LEU A 219 11.55 23.47 -3.61
N GLN A 220 11.73 24.78 -3.78
CA GLN A 220 12.02 25.70 -2.67
C GLN A 220 10.83 26.59 -2.29
N GLU A 221 10.02 26.98 -3.27
CA GLU A 221 8.91 27.91 -3.07
C GLU A 221 7.68 27.21 -2.44
N LYS A 222 6.97 27.94 -1.57
CA LYS A 222 5.71 27.51 -0.96
C LYS A 222 4.67 27.09 -2.01
N LYS A 223 4.54 27.88 -3.09
CA LYS A 223 3.61 27.58 -4.20
C LYS A 223 3.91 26.23 -4.86
N SER A 224 5.18 25.88 -5.06
CA SER A 224 5.58 24.61 -5.67
C SER A 224 5.13 23.41 -4.84
N TRP A 225 5.22 23.49 -3.51
CA TRP A 225 4.73 22.43 -2.61
C TRP A 225 3.22 22.33 -2.59
N LEU A 226 2.51 23.48 -2.59
CA LEU A 226 1.06 23.50 -2.75
C LEU A 226 0.62 22.83 -4.06
N PHE A 227 1.27 23.17 -5.18
CA PHE A 227 0.95 22.55 -6.46
C PHE A 227 1.22 21.03 -6.46
N CYS A 228 2.25 20.56 -5.78
CA CYS A 228 2.47 19.11 -5.61
C CYS A 228 1.31 18.45 -4.84
N CYS A 229 0.85 19.05 -3.75
CA CYS A 229 -0.30 18.57 -3.00
C CYS A 229 -1.56 18.52 -3.87
N LEU A 230 -1.87 19.64 -4.56
CA LEU A 230 -3.03 19.73 -5.45
C LEU A 230 -2.97 18.68 -6.56
N LYS A 231 -1.80 18.49 -7.18
CA LYS A 231 -1.61 17.46 -8.21
C LYS A 231 -1.83 16.04 -7.67
N TYR A 232 -1.36 15.73 -6.44
CA TYR A 232 -1.65 14.44 -5.83
C TYR A 232 -3.15 14.24 -5.58
N VAL A 233 -3.83 15.25 -5.05
CA VAL A 233 -5.29 15.21 -4.85
C VAL A 233 -6.01 15.02 -6.19
N THR A 234 -5.63 15.79 -7.22
CA THR A 234 -6.21 15.67 -8.56
C THR A 234 -6.02 14.27 -9.14
N VAL A 235 -4.80 13.74 -9.07
CA VAL A 235 -4.51 12.38 -9.57
C VAL A 235 -5.33 11.33 -8.82
N PHE A 236 -5.46 11.45 -7.51
CA PHE A 236 -6.27 10.54 -6.70
C PHE A 236 -7.76 10.61 -7.09
N CYS A 237 -8.33 11.81 -7.18
CA CYS A 237 -9.73 12.00 -7.57
C CYS A 237 -10.01 11.51 -8.99
N VAL A 238 -9.12 11.83 -9.95
CA VAL A 238 -9.23 11.34 -11.34
C VAL A 238 -9.12 9.82 -11.38
N GLY A 239 -8.20 9.23 -10.60
CA GLY A 239 -8.05 7.79 -10.52
C GLY A 239 -9.28 7.08 -9.95
N LEU A 240 -9.89 7.62 -8.90
CA LEU A 240 -11.17 7.11 -8.39
C LEU A 240 -12.28 7.21 -9.43
N LEU A 241 -12.39 8.34 -10.13
CA LEU A 241 -13.37 8.51 -11.20
C LEU A 241 -13.16 7.49 -12.32
N LEU A 242 -11.92 7.31 -12.77
CA LEU A 242 -11.58 6.33 -13.81
C LEU A 242 -11.84 4.90 -13.35
N TYR A 243 -11.59 4.57 -12.08
CA TYR A 243 -11.94 3.29 -11.49
C TYR A 243 -13.46 3.03 -11.56
N VAL A 244 -14.28 4.00 -11.11
CA VAL A 244 -15.74 3.87 -11.16
C VAL A 244 -16.25 3.76 -12.60
N MET A 245 -15.71 4.56 -13.51
CA MET A 245 -16.07 4.51 -14.94
C MET A 245 -15.69 3.16 -15.56
N ALA A 246 -14.49 2.66 -15.29
CA ALA A 246 -14.03 1.37 -15.80
C ALA A 246 -14.92 0.22 -15.29
N GLY A 247 -15.25 0.20 -14.00
CA GLY A 247 -16.17 -0.77 -13.42
C GLY A 247 -17.53 -0.75 -14.10
N LYS A 248 -18.12 0.44 -14.27
CA LYS A 248 -19.40 0.59 -14.97
C LYS A 248 -19.36 0.11 -16.41
N ILE A 249 -18.32 0.49 -17.17
CA ILE A 249 -18.17 0.08 -18.57
C ILE A 249 -18.05 -1.44 -18.67
N ILE A 250 -17.22 -2.06 -17.82
CA ILE A 250 -16.99 -3.51 -17.84
C ILE A 250 -18.29 -4.27 -17.48
N ARG A 251 -19.02 -3.85 -16.46
CA ARG A 251 -20.31 -4.46 -16.13
C ARG A 251 -21.31 -4.36 -17.29
N LEU A 252 -21.48 -3.17 -17.85
CA LEU A 252 -22.37 -2.97 -18.99
C LEU A 252 -22.00 -3.83 -20.20
N SER A 253 -20.70 -3.95 -20.50
CA SER A 253 -20.23 -4.79 -21.61
C SER A 253 -20.36 -6.29 -21.35
N SER A 254 -20.40 -6.70 -20.09
CA SER A 254 -20.57 -8.10 -19.68
C SER A 254 -22.03 -8.49 -19.37
N GLY A 255 -22.97 -7.54 -19.46
CA GLY A 255 -24.37 -7.77 -19.11
C GLY A 255 -24.60 -8.08 -17.62
N ILE A 256 -23.71 -7.61 -16.73
CA ILE A 256 -23.74 -7.88 -15.31
C ILE A 256 -24.31 -6.67 -14.57
N GLU A 257 -25.28 -6.89 -13.69
CA GLU A 257 -25.85 -5.86 -12.82
C GLU A 257 -24.98 -5.66 -11.56
N ALA A 258 -24.97 -4.42 -11.05
CA ALA A 258 -24.30 -4.12 -9.79
C ALA A 258 -25.11 -4.68 -8.62
N THR A 259 -24.45 -5.19 -7.59
CA THR A 259 -25.08 -5.53 -6.32
C THR A 259 -24.97 -4.36 -5.33
N ASP A 260 -25.91 -4.29 -4.38
CA ASP A 260 -25.88 -3.30 -3.29
C ASP A 260 -24.84 -3.60 -2.21
N TYR A 261 -24.00 -4.61 -2.40
CA TYR A 261 -23.00 -5.03 -1.42
C TYR A 261 -22.10 -3.87 -0.98
N VAL A 262 -21.58 -3.07 -1.93
CA VAL A 262 -20.74 -1.92 -1.62
C VAL A 262 -21.53 -0.79 -0.96
N ASN A 263 -22.77 -0.52 -1.43
CA ASN A 263 -23.65 0.49 -0.85
C ASN A 263 -24.00 0.19 0.59
N ASN A 264 -24.22 -1.07 0.93
CA ASN A 264 -24.51 -1.54 2.27
C ASN A 264 -23.34 -1.40 3.26
N MET A 265 -22.13 -1.11 2.77
CA MET A 265 -20.98 -0.80 3.63
C MET A 265 -20.93 0.67 4.08
N TYR A 266 -21.76 1.56 3.50
CA TYR A 266 -21.80 2.97 3.88
C TYR A 266 -22.90 3.22 4.93
N PHE A 267 -22.51 3.29 6.19
CA PHE A 267 -23.40 3.40 7.33
C PHE A 267 -23.94 4.81 7.60
N TRP A 268 -23.25 5.84 7.09
CA TRP A 268 -23.69 7.23 7.29
C TRP A 268 -25.11 7.51 6.78
N ASN A 269 -25.55 6.76 5.76
CA ASN A 269 -26.88 6.93 5.13
C ASN A 269 -27.92 5.91 5.63
N SER A 270 -27.49 4.83 6.28
CA SER A 270 -28.34 3.68 6.60
C SER A 270 -28.54 3.46 8.10
N THR A 271 -27.69 4.07 8.95
CA THR A 271 -27.73 3.92 10.40
C THR A 271 -27.82 5.27 11.10
N ASP A 272 -28.21 5.26 12.40
CA ASP A 272 -28.17 6.47 13.23
C ASP A 272 -26.73 7.03 13.29
N PHE A 273 -26.61 8.35 13.15
CA PHE A 273 -25.31 9.06 13.20
C PHE A 273 -24.47 8.69 14.43
N ARG A 274 -25.12 8.55 15.60
CA ARG A 274 -24.43 8.19 16.85
C ARG A 274 -23.85 6.77 16.78
N ALA A 275 -24.57 5.84 16.17
CA ALA A 275 -24.11 4.46 15.97
C ALA A 275 -22.91 4.42 15.02
N SER A 276 -22.97 5.13 13.89
CA SER A 276 -21.86 5.27 12.94
C SER A 276 -20.64 5.91 13.60
N LEU A 277 -20.82 7.01 14.35
CA LEU A 277 -19.73 7.67 15.05
C LEU A 277 -19.08 6.73 16.09
N ARG A 278 -19.89 6.00 16.87
CA ARG A 278 -19.38 4.99 17.83
C ARG A 278 -18.56 3.92 17.12
N SER A 279 -19.02 3.43 15.96
CA SER A 279 -18.32 2.44 15.16
C SER A 279 -16.94 2.94 14.69
N VAL A 280 -16.89 4.17 14.17
CA VAL A 280 -15.62 4.82 13.75
C VAL A 280 -14.67 5.00 14.93
N LEU A 281 -15.17 5.50 16.08
CA LEU A 281 -14.35 5.66 17.28
C LEU A 281 -13.84 4.34 17.82
N SER A 282 -14.66 3.28 17.76
CA SER A 282 -14.24 1.92 18.12
C SER A 282 -13.11 1.42 17.21
N ASP A 283 -13.20 1.67 15.90
CA ASP A 283 -12.16 1.31 14.96
C ASP A 283 -10.86 2.10 15.20
N CYS A 284 -10.97 3.38 15.52
CA CYS A 284 -9.82 4.17 15.96
C CYS A 284 -9.17 3.57 17.22
N ALA A 285 -9.97 3.16 18.22
CA ALA A 285 -9.43 2.53 19.41
C ALA A 285 -8.72 1.21 19.11
N ARG A 286 -9.26 0.37 18.22
CA ARG A 286 -8.61 -0.86 17.76
C ARG A 286 -7.27 -0.56 17.12
N VAL A 287 -7.24 0.34 16.15
CA VAL A 287 -6.04 0.66 15.36
C VAL A 287 -4.97 1.33 16.20
N TYR A 288 -5.30 2.36 16.99
CA TYR A 288 -4.28 3.16 17.68
C TYR A 288 -3.90 2.63 19.07
N LEU A 289 -4.81 1.98 19.77
CA LEU A 289 -4.56 1.48 21.11
C LEU A 289 -4.27 -0.03 21.16
N GLY A 290 -4.39 -0.72 20.02
CA GLY A 290 -4.22 -2.17 19.98
C GLY A 290 -5.32 -2.92 20.75
N TYR A 291 -6.54 -2.40 20.72
CA TYR A 291 -7.69 -2.97 21.46
C TYR A 291 -8.17 -4.33 20.90
N TRP A 292 -7.52 -4.89 19.95
CA TRP A 292 -7.71 -6.23 19.46
C TRP A 292 -6.33 -6.81 19.16
N PRO A 293 -5.63 -7.26 20.22
CA PRO A 293 -4.18 -7.49 20.20
C PRO A 293 -3.74 -8.57 19.21
N GLU A 294 -4.64 -9.48 18.81
CA GLU A 294 -4.36 -10.51 17.81
C GLU A 294 -4.10 -9.91 16.42
N PHE A 295 -4.61 -8.70 16.12
CA PHE A 295 -4.52 -8.07 14.81
C PHE A 295 -3.89 -6.68 14.84
N PHE A 296 -4.09 -5.92 15.94
CA PHE A 296 -3.61 -4.56 16.09
C PHE A 296 -2.61 -4.45 17.24
N HIS A 297 -1.41 -4.04 16.89
CA HIS A 297 -0.32 -4.04 17.85
C HIS A 297 -0.31 -2.76 18.70
N TRP A 298 -0.24 -2.89 20.03
CA TRP A 298 -0.18 -1.78 20.97
C TRP A 298 1.01 -0.83 20.75
N MET A 299 2.12 -1.32 20.18
CA MET A 299 3.28 -0.49 19.84
C MET A 299 3.01 0.51 18.71
N PHE A 300 1.87 0.42 18.01
CA PHE A 300 1.58 1.33 16.92
C PHE A 300 1.57 2.79 17.39
N ALA A 301 0.83 3.14 18.45
CA ALA A 301 0.77 4.50 18.96
C ALA A 301 2.13 5.05 19.44
N PRO A 302 2.93 4.33 20.26
CA PRO A 302 4.28 4.77 20.61
C PRO A 302 5.20 4.96 19.39
N ALA A 303 5.23 4.00 18.46
CA ALA A 303 6.05 4.10 17.26
C ALA A 303 5.65 5.28 16.38
N MET A 304 4.36 5.47 16.18
CA MET A 304 3.78 6.60 15.46
C MET A 304 4.17 7.94 16.10
N LEU A 305 4.03 8.08 17.42
CA LEU A 305 4.35 9.31 18.12
C LEU A 305 5.85 9.65 18.00
N ILE A 306 6.71 8.68 18.35
CA ILE A 306 8.16 8.86 18.30
C ILE A 306 8.61 9.20 16.87
N CYS A 307 8.21 8.40 15.88
CA CYS A 307 8.61 8.61 14.50
C CYS A 307 8.08 9.95 13.95
N SER A 308 6.83 10.32 14.27
CA SER A 308 6.25 11.61 13.88
C SER A 308 7.03 12.80 14.42
N LEU A 309 7.39 12.80 15.71
CA LEU A 309 8.19 13.86 16.33
C LEU A 309 9.55 14.01 15.65
N LEU A 310 10.12 12.91 15.23
CA LEU A 310 11.43 12.89 14.60
C LEU A 310 11.35 13.31 13.13
N LEU A 311 10.31 12.91 12.40
CA LEU A 311 10.01 13.43 11.07
C LEU A 311 9.80 14.96 11.13
N LEU A 312 9.02 15.46 12.10
CA LEU A 312 8.83 16.90 12.29
C LEU A 312 10.15 17.65 12.52
N ARG A 313 11.02 17.15 13.41
CA ARG A 313 12.35 17.74 13.64
C ARG A 313 13.19 17.76 12.36
N ARG A 314 13.15 16.70 11.55
CA ARG A 314 13.89 16.63 10.28
C ARG A 314 13.31 17.57 9.24
N GLY A 315 11.98 17.59 9.10
CA GLY A 315 11.31 18.49 8.18
C GLY A 315 11.61 19.97 8.47
N ARG A 316 11.60 20.35 9.75
CA ARG A 316 11.93 21.71 10.19
C ARG A 316 13.37 22.10 9.86
N LYS A 317 14.33 21.17 10.00
CA LYS A 317 15.76 21.42 9.68
C LYS A 317 16.04 21.65 8.18
N MET A 318 15.07 21.33 7.32
CA MET A 318 15.24 21.56 5.87
C MET A 318 15.02 23.01 5.47
N GLU A 319 14.47 23.85 6.38
CA GLU A 319 14.23 25.30 6.20
C GLU A 319 13.49 25.66 4.89
N ARG A 320 12.60 24.76 4.43
CA ARG A 320 11.84 24.94 3.21
C ARG A 320 10.51 25.62 3.49
N ASN A 321 10.08 26.52 2.63
CA ASN A 321 8.82 27.24 2.75
C ASN A 321 7.56 26.35 2.68
N GLY A 322 7.69 25.06 2.33
CA GLY A 322 6.63 24.06 2.32
C GLY A 322 6.36 23.37 3.66
N PHE A 323 6.97 23.77 4.76
CA PHE A 323 6.83 23.12 6.07
C PHE A 323 5.38 22.95 6.56
N PRO A 324 4.44 23.91 6.38
CA PRO A 324 3.04 23.68 6.75
C PRO A 324 2.40 22.50 6.00
N PHE A 325 2.69 22.31 4.71
CA PHE A 325 2.21 21.16 3.94
C PHE A 325 2.84 19.85 4.40
N TYR A 326 4.10 19.91 4.82
CA TYR A 326 4.78 18.77 5.43
C TYR A 326 4.11 18.32 6.73
N VAL A 327 3.74 19.26 7.60
CA VAL A 327 3.01 18.98 8.86
C VAL A 327 1.62 18.40 8.55
N ALA A 328 0.90 19.00 7.60
CA ALA A 328 -0.40 18.51 7.17
C ALA A 328 -0.30 17.07 6.59
N ALA A 329 0.69 16.81 5.74
CA ALA A 329 0.92 15.47 5.19
C ALA A 329 1.23 14.44 6.27
N LEU A 330 2.01 14.81 7.30
CA LEU A 330 2.29 13.92 8.42
C LEU A 330 1.02 13.64 9.25
N ALA A 331 0.20 14.65 9.52
CA ALA A 331 -1.07 14.48 10.22
C ALA A 331 -2.02 13.56 9.43
N LEU A 332 -2.11 13.74 8.11
CA LEU A 332 -2.90 12.87 7.24
C LEU A 332 -2.34 11.45 7.20
N LEU A 333 -1.02 11.26 7.24
CA LEU A 333 -0.40 9.93 7.32
C LEU A 333 -0.79 9.22 8.62
N VAL A 334 -0.80 9.96 9.73
CA VAL A 334 -1.26 9.43 11.02
C VAL A 334 -2.73 9.00 10.95
N LEU A 335 -3.59 9.72 10.24
CA LEU A 335 -5.02 9.42 10.10
C LEU A 335 -5.34 8.38 9.02
N SER A 336 -4.41 8.12 8.09
CA SER A 336 -4.66 7.26 6.94
C SER A 336 -5.07 5.81 7.27
N PRO A 337 -4.64 5.17 8.38
CA PRO A 337 -5.11 3.84 8.76
C PRO A 337 -6.62 3.72 8.96
N VAL A 338 -7.26 4.79 9.41
CA VAL A 338 -8.71 4.81 9.67
C VAL A 338 -9.51 5.60 8.62
N PHE A 339 -8.87 5.98 7.51
CA PHE A 339 -9.48 6.76 6.45
C PHE A 339 -10.76 6.13 5.90
N LEU A 340 -10.75 4.82 5.63
CA LEU A 340 -11.92 4.12 5.11
C LEU A 340 -13.07 4.08 6.14
N SER A 341 -12.77 3.96 7.43
CA SER A 341 -13.77 3.98 8.49
C SER A 341 -14.48 5.33 8.56
N PHE A 342 -13.73 6.43 8.37
CA PHE A 342 -14.33 7.76 8.28
C PHE A 342 -15.24 7.91 7.06
N ILE A 343 -14.87 7.35 5.90
CA ILE A 343 -15.69 7.42 4.69
C ILE A 343 -16.95 6.57 4.83
N SER A 344 -16.81 5.34 5.33
CA SER A 344 -17.93 4.39 5.40
C SER A 344 -18.86 4.60 6.59
N GLY A 345 -18.40 5.26 7.67
CA GLY A 345 -19.14 5.35 8.92
C GLY A 345 -19.18 4.03 9.71
N SER A 346 -18.30 3.08 9.36
CA SER A 346 -18.25 1.74 9.97
C SER A 346 -16.80 1.32 10.23
N HIS A 347 -16.62 0.34 11.13
CA HIS A 347 -15.32 -0.29 11.27
C HIS A 347 -14.98 -1.12 10.02
N GLN A 348 -13.73 -1.10 9.65
CA GLN A 348 -13.26 -1.82 8.47
C GLN A 348 -12.96 -3.29 8.79
N PRO A 349 -13.24 -4.23 7.86
CA PRO A 349 -12.81 -5.61 8.01
C PRO A 349 -11.28 -5.69 8.05
N LEU A 350 -10.75 -6.65 8.82
CA LEU A 350 -9.30 -6.85 9.00
C LEU A 350 -8.56 -6.97 7.67
N ARG A 351 -9.13 -7.72 6.73
CA ARG A 351 -8.60 -7.92 5.38
C ARG A 351 -8.50 -6.64 4.53
N GLY A 352 -9.12 -5.54 4.97
CA GLY A 352 -9.03 -4.23 4.31
C GLY A 352 -7.99 -3.27 4.93
N GLN A 353 -7.31 -3.68 6.00
CA GLN A 353 -6.43 -2.83 6.81
C GLN A 353 -5.02 -2.62 6.22
N PHE A 354 -4.89 -2.54 4.88
CA PHE A 354 -3.58 -2.37 4.21
C PHE A 354 -2.86 -1.09 4.61
N SER A 355 -3.61 0.00 4.82
CA SER A 355 -3.03 1.27 5.27
C SER A 355 -2.43 1.14 6.66
N TYR A 356 -3.14 0.51 7.61
CA TYR A 356 -2.62 0.24 8.95
C TYR A 356 -1.32 -0.57 8.89
N VAL A 357 -1.33 -1.69 8.19
CA VAL A 357 -0.16 -2.57 8.04
C VAL A 357 1.05 -1.81 7.50
N PHE A 358 0.83 -1.04 6.44
CA PHE A 358 1.88 -0.25 5.81
C PHE A 358 2.42 0.87 6.73
N VAL A 359 1.53 1.64 7.36
CA VAL A 359 1.90 2.79 8.21
C VAL A 359 2.58 2.31 9.48
N PHE A 360 2.12 1.18 10.06
CA PHE A 360 2.76 0.57 11.22
C PHE A 360 4.19 0.12 10.88
N ALA A 361 4.38 -0.63 9.81
CA ALA A 361 5.69 -1.07 9.35
C ALA A 361 6.62 0.13 9.06
N PHE A 362 6.10 1.19 8.43
CA PHE A 362 6.85 2.41 8.15
C PHE A 362 7.31 3.12 9.43
N PHE A 363 6.43 3.31 10.41
CA PHE A 363 6.79 3.96 11.67
C PHE A 363 7.75 3.11 12.49
N LEU A 364 7.52 1.82 12.57
CA LEU A 364 8.41 0.88 13.27
C LEU A 364 9.82 0.89 12.66
N ALA A 365 9.93 0.74 11.35
CA ALA A 365 11.20 0.84 10.65
C ALA A 365 11.82 2.24 10.75
N GLY A 366 11.00 3.29 10.71
CA GLY A 366 11.41 4.68 10.87
C GLY A 366 12.12 4.96 12.19
N MET A 367 11.73 4.29 13.28
CA MET A 367 12.40 4.41 14.58
C MET A 367 13.89 4.00 14.51
N THR A 368 14.24 3.04 13.66
CA THR A 368 15.63 2.58 13.51
C THR A 368 16.56 3.63 12.94
N THR A 369 16.01 4.62 12.24
CA THR A 369 16.80 5.71 11.66
C THR A 369 17.26 6.76 12.69
N LEU A 370 16.83 6.66 13.94
CA LEU A 370 16.75 7.79 14.87
C LEU A 370 17.28 7.52 16.27
N THR A 371 17.34 6.28 16.70
CA THR A 371 17.77 5.88 18.05
C THR A 371 19.16 5.20 18.02
N ARG A 372 19.79 5.08 19.18
CA ARG A 372 21.00 4.25 19.30
C ARG A 372 20.70 2.85 18.81
N LYS A 373 21.52 2.33 17.90
CA LYS A 373 21.29 1.12 17.11
C LYS A 373 20.76 -0.09 17.89
N SER A 374 21.23 -0.30 19.14
CA SER A 374 20.85 -1.44 19.96
C SER A 374 19.41 -1.39 20.49
N LEU A 375 18.95 -0.22 20.94
CA LEU A 375 17.60 -0.06 21.50
C LEU A 375 16.53 -0.15 20.43
N ALA A 376 16.81 0.42 19.25
CA ALA A 376 15.92 0.34 18.11
C ALA A 376 15.72 -1.08 17.60
N ILE A 377 16.80 -1.86 17.52
CA ILE A 377 16.74 -3.27 17.11
C ILE A 377 15.92 -4.08 18.13
N LEU A 378 16.14 -3.87 19.43
CA LEU A 378 15.40 -4.57 20.49
C LEU A 378 13.90 -4.25 20.44
N CYS A 379 13.53 -2.98 20.27
CA CYS A 379 12.12 -2.56 20.15
C CYS A 379 11.47 -3.14 18.89
N CYS A 380 12.20 -3.18 17.76
CA CYS A 380 11.69 -3.74 16.51
C CYS A 380 11.53 -5.27 16.59
N LEU A 381 12.52 -5.98 17.16
CA LEU A 381 12.42 -7.42 17.37
C LEU A 381 11.27 -7.76 18.33
N ALA A 382 11.14 -7.04 19.45
CA ALA A 382 10.01 -7.22 20.35
C ALA A 382 8.66 -6.98 19.65
N GLY A 383 8.57 -5.96 18.79
CA GLY A 383 7.38 -5.67 18.00
C GLY A 383 7.02 -6.77 17.01
N VAL A 384 8.01 -7.37 16.35
CA VAL A 384 7.80 -8.48 15.40
C VAL A 384 7.48 -9.79 16.13
N PHE A 385 8.18 -10.11 17.23
CA PHE A 385 7.93 -11.33 18.00
C PHE A 385 6.58 -11.35 18.73
N VAL A 386 6.03 -10.20 19.08
CA VAL A 386 4.70 -10.12 19.71
C VAL A 386 3.58 -10.09 18.64
N SER A 387 3.94 -9.90 17.36
CA SER A 387 3.00 -9.95 16.23
C SER A 387 2.87 -11.35 15.60
N LEU A 388 3.72 -12.29 16.01
CA LEU A 388 3.67 -13.71 15.66
C LEU A 388 2.91 -14.51 16.73
#